data_1d1a3fa5629302dea49dcd257ae4770f
#
_entry.id   1d1a3fa5629302dea49dcd257ae4770f
#
_cell.length_a   1.000
_cell.length_b   1.000
_cell.length_c   1.000
_cell.angle_alpha   90.00
_cell.angle_beta   90.00
_cell.angle_gamma   90.00
#
_symmetry.space_group_name_H-M   'P 1'
#
loop_
_entity.id
_entity.type
_entity.pdbx_description
1 polymer ?
#
loop_
_entity_poly.entity_id
_entity_poly.type
_entity_poly.pdbx_seq_one_letter_code
_entity_poly.pdbx_strand_id
1 'polypeptide(L)'
;MVFFTTLSFGQVSNETDKKLIKNLVMESFDEIWSKLNSKNIDKYYTKDFLLLENGEVWNNDTIANYLDKALLDKPNPIRINTIEIIDTKVTNKTAWVAYHNYATFSIDGKIVFKAHWLESATAILTDKGWKLDMLHSTPIKKD
;
A
#
# COMPACT_ATOMS: atom_id res chain seq x y z
N MET A 1 33.84 -37.68 -3.60
CA MET A 1 32.40 -37.41 -3.46
C MET A 1 32.26 -35.92 -3.22
N VAL A 2 31.93 -35.16 -4.28
CA VAL A 2 31.87 -33.68 -4.24
C VAL A 2 30.40 -33.30 -4.02
N PHE A 3 30.10 -32.71 -2.88
CA PHE A 3 28.79 -32.14 -2.62
C PHE A 3 28.68 -30.78 -3.32
N PHE A 4 27.93 -30.72 -4.41
CA PHE A 4 27.48 -29.42 -4.97
C PHE A 4 26.32 -28.88 -4.12
N THR A 5 26.61 -27.91 -3.28
CA THR A 5 25.58 -27.07 -2.68
C THR A 5 25.06 -26.11 -3.75
N THR A 6 23.94 -26.44 -4.36
CA THR A 6 23.18 -25.49 -5.17
C THR A 6 22.57 -24.43 -4.24
N LEU A 7 23.25 -23.31 -4.05
CA LEU A 7 22.67 -22.12 -3.45
C LEU A 7 21.50 -21.67 -4.35
N SER A 8 20.31 -21.77 -3.81
CA SER A 8 19.06 -21.45 -4.50
C SER A 8 19.00 -19.93 -4.75
N PHE A 9 19.34 -19.49 -5.96
CA PHE A 9 19.15 -18.10 -6.42
C PHE A 9 17.71 -17.60 -6.23
N GLY A 10 16.71 -18.51 -6.18
CA GLY A 10 15.31 -18.19 -5.94
C GLY A 10 15.01 -17.67 -4.54
N GLN A 11 15.79 -18.05 -3.53
CA GLN A 11 15.51 -17.64 -2.13
C GLN A 11 15.98 -16.20 -1.85
N VAL A 12 17.09 -15.76 -2.43
CA VAL A 12 17.61 -14.39 -2.28
C VAL A 12 16.74 -13.41 -3.04
N SER A 13 16.25 -13.72 -4.26
CA SER A 13 15.34 -12.88 -5.01
C SER A 13 14.00 -12.69 -4.31
N ASN A 14 13.46 -13.73 -3.66
CA ASN A 14 12.20 -13.69 -2.93
C ASN A 14 12.25 -12.72 -1.73
N GLU A 15 13.30 -12.74 -0.92
CA GLU A 15 13.46 -11.82 0.21
C GLU A 15 13.64 -10.36 -0.25
N THR A 16 14.35 -10.15 -1.37
CA THR A 16 14.47 -8.82 -1.98
C THR A 16 13.12 -8.31 -2.45
N ASP A 17 12.34 -9.14 -3.15
CA ASP A 17 11.01 -8.79 -3.62
C ASP A 17 10.04 -8.50 -2.48
N LYS A 18 10.05 -9.26 -1.39
CA LYS A 18 9.26 -8.98 -0.19
C LYS A 18 9.56 -7.60 0.39
N LYS A 19 10.84 -7.21 0.44
CA LYS A 19 11.25 -5.88 0.88
C LYS A 19 10.74 -4.78 -0.06
N LEU A 20 10.83 -5.01 -1.37
CA LEU A 20 10.31 -4.06 -2.37
C LEU A 20 8.80 -3.88 -2.25
N ILE A 21 8.04 -4.97 -2.02
CA ILE A 21 6.59 -4.92 -1.82
C ILE A 21 6.23 -4.19 -0.53
N LYS A 22 6.95 -4.44 0.58
CA LYS A 22 6.76 -3.67 1.81
C LYS A 22 6.97 -2.18 1.56
N ASN A 23 8.05 -1.80 0.90
CA ASN A 23 8.33 -0.40 0.58
C ASN A 23 7.27 0.18 -0.36
N LEU A 24 6.82 -0.58 -1.36
CA LEU A 24 5.74 -0.18 -2.27
C LEU A 24 4.47 0.19 -1.51
N VAL A 25 4.05 -0.64 -0.55
CA VAL A 25 2.89 -0.35 0.30
C VAL A 25 3.12 0.93 1.10
N MET A 26 4.23 1.03 1.83
CA MET A 26 4.53 2.18 2.67
C MET A 26 4.58 3.49 1.86
N GLU A 27 5.32 3.48 0.75
CA GLU A 27 5.47 4.66 -0.10
C GLU A 27 4.15 5.05 -0.78
N SER A 28 3.30 4.08 -1.18
CA SER A 28 2.00 4.39 -1.78
C SER A 28 1.09 5.15 -0.81
N PHE A 29 1.09 4.77 0.47
CA PHE A 29 0.34 5.51 1.50
C PHE A 29 0.91 6.89 1.74
N ASP A 30 2.23 7.03 1.82
CA ASP A 30 2.88 8.31 2.06
C ASP A 30 2.71 9.28 0.88
N GLU A 31 2.94 8.80 -0.34
CA GLU A 31 3.00 9.64 -1.52
C GLU A 31 1.62 9.96 -2.13
N ILE A 32 0.64 9.07 -1.97
CA ILE A 32 -0.71 9.26 -2.50
C ILE A 32 -1.64 9.80 -1.40
N TRP A 33 -1.82 9.02 -0.33
CA TRP A 33 -2.86 9.28 0.67
C TRP A 33 -2.47 10.33 1.69
N SER A 34 -1.24 10.30 2.21
CA SER A 34 -0.79 11.30 3.19
C SER A 34 -0.60 12.68 2.55
N LYS A 35 -0.09 12.72 1.33
CA LYS A 35 0.11 13.97 0.56
C LYS A 35 -1.12 14.42 -0.23
N LEU A 36 -2.19 13.62 -0.25
CA LEU A 36 -3.37 13.85 -1.09
C LEU A 36 -2.98 14.12 -2.56
N ASN A 37 -2.04 13.34 -3.09
CA ASN A 37 -1.44 13.58 -4.40
C ASN A 37 -1.90 12.54 -5.43
N SER A 38 -2.96 12.86 -6.16
CA SER A 38 -3.52 12.02 -7.22
C SER A 38 -2.56 11.75 -8.37
N LYS A 39 -1.58 12.64 -8.61
CA LYS A 39 -0.58 12.48 -9.69
C LYS A 39 0.39 11.34 -9.46
N ASN A 40 0.51 10.84 -8.23
CA ASN A 40 1.38 9.73 -7.90
C ASN A 40 0.70 8.34 -8.06
N ILE A 41 -0.59 8.29 -8.38
CA ILE A 41 -1.34 7.03 -8.53
C ILE A 41 -0.63 6.11 -9.54
N ASP A 42 -0.32 6.60 -10.73
CA ASP A 42 0.31 5.81 -11.80
C ASP A 42 1.71 5.28 -11.45
N LYS A 43 2.39 5.90 -10.49
CA LYS A 43 3.69 5.43 -10.03
C LYS A 43 3.58 4.15 -9.22
N TYR A 44 2.56 4.02 -8.37
CA TYR A 44 2.41 2.95 -7.39
C TYR A 44 1.36 1.90 -7.75
N TYR A 45 0.34 2.28 -8.52
CA TYR A 45 -0.79 1.44 -8.87
C TYR A 45 -0.75 1.04 -10.33
N THR A 46 -1.26 -0.17 -10.63
CA THR A 46 -1.49 -0.57 -12.03
C THR A 46 -2.61 0.27 -12.65
N LYS A 47 -2.70 0.27 -13.98
CA LYS A 47 -3.76 0.98 -14.69
C LYS A 47 -5.16 0.49 -14.29
N ASP A 48 -5.28 -0.81 -14.01
CA ASP A 48 -6.55 -1.46 -13.68
C ASP A 48 -6.72 -1.70 -12.16
N PHE A 49 -5.97 -0.94 -11.34
CA PHE A 49 -6.02 -1.06 -9.88
C PHE A 49 -7.44 -0.87 -9.34
N LEU A 50 -7.78 -1.67 -8.34
CA LEU A 50 -9.03 -1.56 -7.60
C LEU A 50 -8.77 -1.47 -6.10
N LEU A 51 -9.42 -0.50 -5.46
CA LEU A 51 -9.56 -0.43 -4.01
C LEU A 51 -10.95 -0.93 -3.62
N LEU A 52 -10.99 -1.94 -2.76
CA LEU A 52 -12.21 -2.45 -2.14
C LEU A 52 -12.28 -1.94 -0.70
N GLU A 53 -13.18 -1.01 -0.43
CA GLU A 53 -13.30 -0.38 0.88
C GLU A 53 -14.75 -0.09 1.24
N ASN A 54 -15.16 -0.43 2.46
CA ASN A 54 -16.51 -0.17 3.00
C ASN A 54 -17.65 -0.69 2.11
N GLY A 55 -17.43 -1.78 1.37
CA GLY A 55 -18.40 -2.35 0.45
C GLY A 55 -18.47 -1.63 -0.91
N GLU A 56 -17.57 -0.70 -1.17
CA GLU A 56 -17.45 0.02 -2.43
C GLU A 56 -16.24 -0.45 -3.24
N VAL A 57 -16.30 -0.25 -4.54
CA VAL A 57 -15.21 -0.53 -5.49
C VAL A 57 -14.76 0.79 -6.11
N TRP A 58 -13.51 1.16 -5.85
CA TRP A 58 -12.91 2.38 -6.38
C TRP A 58 -11.82 2.03 -7.39
N ASN A 59 -11.85 2.67 -8.54
CA ASN A 59 -10.76 2.65 -9.51
C ASN A 59 -9.84 3.88 -9.34
N ASN A 60 -8.80 3.99 -10.16
CA ASN A 60 -7.85 5.10 -10.09
C ASN A 60 -8.52 6.47 -10.25
N ASP A 61 -9.52 6.60 -11.13
CA ASP A 61 -10.24 7.87 -11.33
C ASP A 61 -11.08 8.25 -10.09
N THR A 62 -11.73 7.28 -9.48
CA THR A 62 -12.48 7.48 -8.22
C THR A 62 -11.56 7.95 -7.10
N ILE A 63 -10.39 7.31 -6.97
CA ILE A 63 -9.38 7.68 -5.97
C ILE A 63 -8.85 9.10 -6.26
N ALA A 64 -8.50 9.41 -7.51
CA ALA A 64 -8.01 10.72 -7.89
C ALA A 64 -9.02 11.83 -7.56
N ASN A 65 -10.29 11.65 -7.93
CA ASN A 65 -11.34 12.61 -7.63
C ASN A 65 -11.55 12.82 -6.12
N TYR A 66 -11.46 11.74 -5.33
CA TYR A 66 -11.53 11.83 -3.87
C TYR A 66 -10.37 12.65 -3.29
N LEU A 67 -9.13 12.36 -3.72
CA LEU A 67 -7.93 13.05 -3.23
C LEU A 67 -7.93 14.53 -3.61
N ASP A 68 -8.27 14.83 -4.86
CA ASP A 68 -8.33 16.22 -5.36
C ASP A 68 -9.39 17.03 -4.60
N LYS A 69 -10.54 16.43 -4.29
CA LYS A 69 -11.57 17.05 -3.46
C LYS A 69 -11.08 17.27 -2.03
N ALA A 70 -10.49 16.23 -1.42
CA ALA A 70 -9.97 16.31 -0.05
C ALA A 70 -8.87 17.38 0.08
N LEU A 71 -8.07 17.61 -0.96
CA LEU A 71 -7.03 18.63 -0.98
C LEU A 71 -7.62 20.07 -0.88
N LEU A 72 -8.84 20.28 -1.36
CA LEU A 72 -9.53 21.57 -1.31
C LEU A 72 -10.17 21.83 0.06
N ASP A 73 -10.52 20.79 0.80
CA ASP A 73 -11.12 20.90 2.12
C ASP A 73 -10.06 21.31 3.16
N LYS A 74 -10.31 22.40 3.87
CA LYS A 74 -9.38 22.93 4.90
C LYS A 74 -10.05 22.94 6.27
N PRO A 75 -9.29 22.70 7.35
CA PRO A 75 -7.86 22.36 7.41
C PRO A 75 -7.59 20.90 7.03
N ASN A 76 -6.52 20.64 6.27
CA ASN A 76 -6.08 19.27 5.99
C ASN A 76 -5.23 18.75 7.15
N PRO A 77 -5.64 17.66 7.84
CA PRO A 77 -4.80 17.04 8.84
C PRO A 77 -3.53 16.44 8.20
N ILE A 78 -2.42 16.51 8.93
CA ILE A 78 -1.23 15.74 8.57
C ILE A 78 -1.52 14.28 8.91
N ARG A 79 -1.43 13.40 7.90
CA ARG A 79 -1.59 11.96 8.04
C ARG A 79 -0.23 11.28 8.07
N ILE A 80 -0.01 10.43 9.07
CA ILE A 80 1.18 9.57 9.18
C ILE A 80 0.69 8.13 9.29
N ASN A 81 1.19 7.27 8.40
CA ASN A 81 0.88 5.84 8.41
C ASN A 81 2.01 5.03 9.04
N THR A 82 1.65 3.98 9.77
CA THR A 82 2.56 2.94 10.25
C THR A 82 2.05 1.61 9.73
N ILE A 83 2.85 0.93 8.92
CA ILE A 83 2.51 -0.35 8.29
C ILE A 83 3.22 -1.48 9.02
N GLU A 84 2.45 -2.41 9.56
CA GLU A 84 2.95 -3.63 10.19
C GLU A 84 2.61 -4.83 9.31
N ILE A 85 3.62 -5.39 8.63
CA ILE A 85 3.44 -6.54 7.73
C ILE A 85 3.13 -7.79 8.55
N ILE A 86 2.05 -8.48 8.17
CA ILE A 86 1.68 -9.79 8.71
C ILE A 86 2.39 -10.88 7.90
N ASP A 87 2.22 -10.88 6.58
CA ASP A 87 2.87 -11.83 5.68
C ASP A 87 2.94 -11.28 4.26
N THR A 88 3.91 -11.76 3.49
CA THR A 88 4.07 -11.45 2.06
C THR A 88 4.45 -12.72 1.32
N LYS A 89 3.74 -13.06 0.26
CA LYS A 89 4.09 -14.18 -0.63
C LYS A 89 4.29 -13.68 -2.04
N VAL A 90 5.43 -14.09 -2.61
CA VAL A 90 5.82 -13.76 -3.98
C VAL A 90 5.84 -15.03 -4.80
N THR A 91 5.17 -15.02 -5.94
CA THR A 91 5.16 -16.12 -6.91
C THR A 91 5.39 -15.55 -8.29
N ASN A 92 6.60 -15.74 -8.83
CA ASN A 92 7.02 -15.19 -10.12
C ASN A 92 6.84 -13.65 -10.15
N LYS A 93 5.96 -13.15 -11.00
CA LYS A 93 5.69 -11.72 -11.21
C LYS A 93 4.46 -11.22 -10.45
N THR A 94 3.95 -12.01 -9.51
CA THR A 94 2.80 -11.66 -8.68
C THR A 94 3.12 -11.80 -7.21
N ALA A 95 2.45 -11.03 -6.39
CA ALA A 95 2.57 -11.13 -4.94
C ALA A 95 1.26 -10.75 -4.27
N TRP A 96 1.11 -11.21 -3.03
CA TRP A 96 0.14 -10.61 -2.11
C TRP A 96 0.84 -10.26 -0.78
N VAL A 97 0.28 -9.29 -0.11
CA VAL A 97 0.75 -8.81 1.19
C VAL A 97 -0.44 -8.53 2.09
N ALA A 98 -0.36 -8.97 3.35
CA ALA A 98 -1.32 -8.65 4.39
C ALA A 98 -0.64 -7.83 5.48
N TYR A 99 -1.33 -6.81 6.00
CA TYR A 99 -0.73 -5.89 6.96
C TYR A 99 -1.78 -5.14 7.79
N HIS A 100 -1.35 -4.65 8.93
CA HIS A 100 -2.06 -3.61 9.66
C HIS A 100 -1.59 -2.25 9.20
N ASN A 101 -2.51 -1.34 8.96
CA ASN A 101 -2.25 0.06 8.68
C ASN A 101 -2.81 0.91 9.82
N TYR A 102 -1.93 1.55 10.57
CA TYR A 102 -2.30 2.52 11.60
C TYR A 102 -2.04 3.91 11.07
N ALA A 103 -2.98 4.82 11.24
CA ALA A 103 -2.79 6.21 10.86
C ALA A 103 -3.11 7.16 12.01
N THR A 104 -2.28 8.19 12.15
CA THR A 104 -2.56 9.33 13.00
C THR A 104 -2.80 10.54 12.12
N PHE A 105 -3.80 11.33 12.49
CA PHE A 105 -4.15 12.60 11.85
C PHE A 105 -3.98 13.72 12.84
N SER A 106 -3.19 14.74 12.51
CA SER A 106 -2.91 15.87 13.39
C SER A 106 -3.13 17.21 12.71
N ILE A 107 -3.55 18.19 13.48
CA ILE A 107 -3.69 19.62 13.10
C ILE A 107 -2.92 20.42 14.15
N ASP A 108 -2.04 21.31 13.70
CA ASP A 108 -1.21 22.15 14.59
C ASP A 108 -0.48 21.36 15.69
N GLY A 109 0.07 20.18 15.31
CA GLY A 109 0.81 19.31 16.21
C GLY A 109 -0.05 18.50 17.20
N LYS A 110 -1.38 18.63 17.15
CA LYS A 110 -2.30 17.87 18.00
C LYS A 110 -2.98 16.76 17.22
N ILE A 111 -2.96 15.53 17.77
CA ILE A 111 -3.69 14.41 17.18
C ILE A 111 -5.19 14.66 17.34
N VAL A 112 -5.89 14.71 16.20
CA VAL A 112 -7.36 14.90 16.14
C VAL A 112 -8.10 13.59 15.86
N PHE A 113 -7.42 12.61 15.22
CA PHE A 113 -8.01 11.32 14.88
C PHE A 113 -6.94 10.23 14.78
N LYS A 114 -7.32 9.00 15.12
CA LYS A 114 -6.52 7.78 14.89
C LYS A 114 -7.38 6.75 14.20
N ALA A 115 -6.81 6.06 13.23
CA ALA A 115 -7.48 4.99 12.49
C ALA A 115 -6.61 3.74 12.47
N HIS A 116 -7.26 2.59 12.31
CA HIS A 116 -6.62 1.30 12.13
C HIS A 116 -7.41 0.50 11.11
N TRP A 117 -6.70 -0.05 10.13
CA TRP A 117 -7.25 -0.95 9.13
C TRP A 117 -6.48 -2.27 9.12
N LEU A 118 -7.20 -3.35 8.85
CA LEU A 118 -6.63 -4.61 8.41
C LEU A 118 -6.77 -4.65 6.89
N GLU A 119 -5.64 -4.80 6.21
CA GLU A 119 -5.58 -4.66 4.77
C GLU A 119 -4.84 -5.82 4.11
N SER A 120 -5.21 -6.10 2.88
CA SER A 120 -4.46 -6.97 1.98
C SER A 120 -4.38 -6.35 0.61
N ALA A 121 -3.25 -6.56 -0.06
CA ALA A 121 -3.04 -6.07 -1.40
C ALA A 121 -2.39 -7.15 -2.27
N THR A 122 -2.66 -7.08 -3.57
CA THR A 122 -1.91 -7.81 -4.58
C THR A 122 -0.98 -6.87 -5.33
N ALA A 123 0.13 -7.39 -5.81
CA ALA A 123 1.10 -6.63 -6.59
C ALA A 123 1.51 -7.42 -7.83
N ILE A 124 1.88 -6.70 -8.88
CA ILE A 124 2.35 -7.23 -10.16
C ILE A 124 3.70 -6.59 -10.48
N LEU A 125 4.67 -7.40 -10.90
CA LEU A 125 5.94 -6.92 -11.41
C LEU A 125 5.77 -6.47 -12.86
N THR A 126 5.93 -5.17 -13.08
CA THR A 126 5.88 -4.51 -14.39
C THR A 126 7.27 -4.17 -14.89
N ASP A 127 7.40 -3.67 -16.11
CA ASP A 127 8.67 -3.16 -16.66
C ASP A 127 9.24 -1.99 -15.84
N LYS A 128 8.41 -1.32 -15.05
CA LYS A 128 8.77 -0.20 -14.16
C LYS A 128 8.90 -0.60 -12.69
N GLY A 129 8.96 -1.91 -12.41
CA GLY A 129 9.01 -2.46 -11.05
C GLY A 129 7.64 -2.92 -10.54
N TRP A 130 7.58 -3.26 -9.26
CA TRP A 130 6.36 -3.70 -8.62
C TRP A 130 5.33 -2.56 -8.53
N LYS A 131 4.06 -2.89 -8.82
CA LYS A 131 2.92 -1.99 -8.62
C LYS A 131 1.79 -2.73 -7.92
N LEU A 132 1.05 -2.05 -7.07
CA LEU A 132 -0.16 -2.59 -6.47
C LEU A 132 -1.25 -2.71 -7.54
N ASP A 133 -1.95 -3.85 -7.51
CA ASP A 133 -2.99 -4.19 -8.48
C ASP A 133 -4.39 -4.21 -7.87
N MET A 134 -4.48 -4.55 -6.59
CA MET A 134 -5.70 -4.49 -5.80
C MET A 134 -5.35 -4.25 -4.32
N LEU A 135 -6.20 -3.52 -3.62
CA LEU A 135 -6.15 -3.34 -2.18
C LEU A 135 -7.54 -3.56 -1.59
N HIS A 136 -7.63 -4.40 -0.58
CA HIS A 136 -8.84 -4.59 0.21
C HIS A 136 -8.61 -4.05 1.61
N SER A 137 -9.44 -3.13 2.04
CA SER A 137 -9.32 -2.43 3.31
C SER A 137 -10.54 -2.68 4.19
N THR A 138 -10.29 -3.07 5.43
CA THR A 138 -11.33 -3.26 6.45
C THR A 138 -11.00 -2.39 7.66
N PRO A 139 -11.80 -1.38 7.98
CA PRO A 139 -11.59 -0.56 9.17
C PRO A 139 -11.83 -1.39 10.43
N ILE A 140 -10.90 -1.30 11.38
CA ILE A 140 -11.01 -1.91 12.70
C ILE A 140 -11.63 -0.89 13.64
N LYS A 141 -12.85 -1.14 14.07
CA LYS A 141 -13.51 -0.34 15.11
C LYS A 141 -12.86 -0.64 16.46
N LYS A 142 -12.50 0.37 17.21
CA LYS A 142 -12.21 0.20 18.64
C LYS A 142 -13.55 0.21 19.36
N ASP A 143 -13.81 -0.85 20.12
CA ASP A 143 -14.92 -0.90 21.08
C ASP A 143 -14.71 0.15 22.19
#